data_b657568473424df7dee97b241f9c2d15
#
_entry.id   b657568473424df7dee97b241f9c2d15
#
_cell.length_a   1.000
_cell.length_b   1.000
_cell.length_c   1.000
_cell.angle_alpha   90.00
_cell.angle_beta   90.00
_cell.angle_gamma   90.00
#
_symmetry.space_group_name_H-M   'P 1'
#
loop_
_entity.id
_entity.type
_entity.pdbx_description
1 polymer ?
#
loop_
_entity_poly.entity_id
_entity_poly.type
_entity_poly.pdbx_seq_one_letter_code
_entity_poly.pdbx_strand_id
1 'polypeptide(L)'
;MLCKRKNIIKIIIPITILLLGVLGIDKYNEYKNEKLIDRIRKSEYNPRSMIEVKLEEKRLQEEYDNKVREQINKIAEYKRSDEYKLREETRSWRLPLGIAVDQLQPRTFKNTAYSSLPEENGGYTVTCNGEPLVGNIVANNTLPQGTRIYMNGKIYRVADRGSSRFNNPNRLDVLVQKLSGEDIDSYKQRVSDYGVKYTQGYIIKEN
;
A
#
# COMPACT_ATOMS: atom_id res chain seq x y z
N MET A 1 22.39 -8.16 -3.45
CA MET A 1 22.17 -8.06 -1.97
C MET A 1 21.85 -6.64 -1.45
N LEU A 2 21.94 -5.59 -2.26
CA LEU A 2 21.71 -4.17 -1.87
C LEU A 2 20.24 -3.70 -1.97
N CYS A 3 19.39 -4.41 -2.71
CA CYS A 3 17.99 -3.98 -2.94
C CYS A 3 17.06 -4.18 -1.72
N LYS A 4 17.35 -5.15 -0.84
CA LYS A 4 16.55 -5.39 0.38
C LYS A 4 16.67 -4.30 1.45
N ARG A 5 17.78 -3.54 1.47
CA ARG A 5 18.00 -2.48 2.49
C ARG A 5 17.13 -1.23 2.28
N LYS A 6 16.79 -0.86 1.04
CA LYS A 6 16.01 0.37 0.77
C LYS A 6 14.55 0.29 1.22
N ASN A 7 13.94 -0.90 1.18
CA ASN A 7 12.54 -1.08 1.59
C ASN A 7 12.35 -1.16 3.11
N ILE A 8 13.34 -1.67 3.83
CA ILE A 8 13.35 -1.68 5.30
C ILE A 8 13.41 -0.23 5.84
N ILE A 9 14.17 0.64 5.19
CA ILE A 9 14.32 2.05 5.60
C ILE A 9 12.99 2.80 5.47
N LYS A 10 12.19 2.57 4.42
CA LYS A 10 10.89 3.25 4.20
C LYS A 10 9.79 2.84 5.19
N ILE A 11 9.87 1.65 5.78
CA ILE A 11 8.92 1.17 6.80
C ILE A 11 9.36 1.61 8.20
N ILE A 12 10.67 1.70 8.45
CA ILE A 12 11.25 2.06 9.74
C ILE A 12 11.12 3.57 9.99
N ILE A 13 11.19 4.43 8.96
CA ILE A 13 11.14 5.88 9.12
C ILE A 13 9.89 6.39 9.85
N PRO A 14 8.63 5.98 9.54
CA PRO A 14 7.47 6.44 10.31
C PRO A 14 7.44 5.93 11.75
N ILE A 15 7.90 4.69 11.98
CA ILE A 15 7.95 4.10 13.32
C ILE A 15 9.09 4.72 14.13
N THR A 16 10.25 4.97 13.53
CA THR A 16 11.36 5.65 14.19
C THR A 16 11.08 7.13 14.44
N ILE A 17 10.34 7.83 13.59
CA ILE A 17 9.91 9.20 13.85
C ILE A 17 8.93 9.22 15.03
N LEU A 18 8.03 8.24 15.14
CA LEU A 18 7.12 8.11 16.28
C LEU A 18 7.88 7.77 17.58
N LEU A 19 8.82 6.82 17.53
CA LEU A 19 9.69 6.43 18.65
C LEU A 19 10.66 7.54 19.05
N LEU A 20 11.29 8.22 18.08
CA LEU A 20 12.16 9.37 18.33
C LEU A 20 11.36 10.58 18.84
N GLY A 21 10.09 10.72 18.46
CA GLY A 21 9.15 11.69 19.03
C GLY A 21 8.93 11.39 20.51
N VAL A 22 8.63 10.16 20.89
CA VAL A 22 8.42 9.74 22.30
C VAL A 22 9.72 9.85 23.10
N LEU A 23 10.83 9.32 22.59
CA LEU A 23 12.15 9.41 23.24
C LEU A 23 12.68 10.86 23.33
N GLY A 24 12.36 11.69 22.35
CA GLY A 24 12.67 13.13 22.36
C GLY A 24 11.86 13.87 23.42
N ILE A 25 10.62 13.47 23.66
CA ILE A 25 9.73 13.99 24.70
C ILE A 25 10.28 13.65 26.09
N ASP A 26 10.72 12.41 26.31
CA ASP A 26 11.27 11.99 27.60
C ASP A 26 12.59 12.72 27.93
N LYS A 27 13.52 12.80 26.98
CA LYS A 27 14.77 13.56 27.16
C LYS A 27 14.54 15.05 27.35
N TYR A 28 13.54 15.64 26.68
CA TYR A 28 13.18 17.04 26.88
C TYR A 28 12.59 17.28 28.26
N ASN A 29 11.78 16.35 28.77
CA ASN A 29 11.24 16.42 30.12
C ASN A 29 12.33 16.27 31.21
N GLU A 30 13.30 15.36 31.01
CA GLU A 30 14.47 15.23 31.90
C GLU A 30 15.28 16.54 31.94
N TYR A 31 15.64 17.08 30.78
CA TYR A 31 16.37 18.35 30.68
C TYR A 31 15.60 19.53 31.30
N LYS A 32 14.27 19.59 31.14
CA LYS A 32 13.41 20.59 31.73
C LYS A 32 13.42 20.48 33.26
N ASN A 33 13.27 19.27 33.78
CA ASN A 33 13.25 19.01 35.22
C ASN A 33 14.62 19.33 35.86
N GLU A 34 15.73 18.97 35.23
CA GLU A 34 17.08 19.34 35.72
C GLU A 34 17.28 20.85 35.79
N LYS A 35 16.92 21.59 34.74
CA LYS A 35 16.98 23.07 34.74
C LYS A 35 16.09 23.70 35.80
N LEU A 36 14.88 23.17 36.01
CA LEU A 36 13.97 23.66 37.02
C LEU A 36 14.54 23.42 38.44
N ILE A 37 15.06 22.22 38.70
CA ILE A 37 15.71 21.88 39.96
C ILE A 37 16.92 22.77 40.22
N ASP A 38 17.73 23.05 39.22
CA ASP A 38 18.92 23.89 39.34
C ASP A 38 18.56 25.37 39.63
N ARG A 39 17.46 25.87 39.06
CA ARG A 39 16.93 27.21 39.35
C ARG A 39 16.33 27.29 40.77
N ILE A 40 15.60 26.26 41.22
CA ILE A 40 15.07 26.20 42.60
C ILE A 40 16.22 26.18 43.59
N ARG A 41 17.29 25.43 43.35
CA ARG A 41 18.49 25.37 44.22
C ARG A 41 19.26 26.68 44.25
N LYS A 42 19.29 27.47 43.15
CA LYS A 42 19.98 28.77 43.07
C LYS A 42 19.17 29.96 43.59
N SER A 43 17.85 29.77 43.78
CA SER A 43 17.02 30.81 44.37
C SER A 43 17.08 30.71 45.92
N GLU A 44 17.89 31.54 46.57
CA GLU A 44 17.60 31.90 47.95
C GLU A 44 16.13 32.29 48.05
N TYR A 45 15.39 31.84 49.09
CA TYR A 45 13.94 32.02 49.27
C TYR A 45 13.52 33.48 49.08
N ASN A 46 13.26 33.89 47.85
CA ASN A 46 12.76 35.21 47.47
C ASN A 46 11.41 34.97 46.75
N PRO A 47 10.29 35.49 47.33
CA PRO A 47 8.95 35.35 46.73
C PRO A 47 8.87 35.77 45.26
N ARG A 48 9.69 36.75 44.84
CA ARG A 48 9.77 37.26 43.47
C ARG A 48 10.36 36.26 42.49
N SER A 49 11.44 35.56 42.92
CA SER A 49 12.05 34.50 42.12
C SER A 49 11.16 33.24 41.99
N MET A 50 10.34 32.94 42.99
CA MET A 50 9.34 31.87 42.95
C MET A 50 8.23 32.18 41.92
N ILE A 51 7.80 33.43 41.78
CA ILE A 51 6.81 33.82 40.79
C ILE A 51 7.41 33.68 39.36
N GLU A 52 8.64 34.13 39.17
CA GLU A 52 9.33 34.02 37.89
C GLU A 52 9.53 32.54 37.48
N VAL A 53 9.89 31.66 38.40
CA VAL A 53 10.01 30.21 38.16
C VAL A 53 8.66 29.61 37.73
N LYS A 54 7.56 29.95 38.44
CA LYS A 54 6.22 29.45 38.07
C LYS A 54 5.74 29.96 36.69
N LEU A 55 6.05 31.19 36.37
CA LEU A 55 5.72 31.76 35.04
C LEU A 55 6.49 31.06 33.92
N GLU A 56 7.76 30.80 34.15
CA GLU A 56 8.58 30.06 33.18
C GLU A 56 8.14 28.60 33.03
N GLU A 57 7.79 27.96 34.13
CA GLU A 57 7.22 26.61 34.10
C GLU A 57 5.92 26.56 33.29
N LYS A 58 5.02 27.51 33.51
CA LYS A 58 3.78 27.64 32.75
C LYS A 58 4.06 27.88 31.26
N ARG A 59 5.01 28.74 30.90
CA ARG A 59 5.41 29.00 29.53
C ARG A 59 5.97 27.74 28.85
N LEU A 60 6.82 27.00 29.55
CA LEU A 60 7.40 25.76 29.05
C LEU A 60 6.33 24.66 28.87
N GLN A 61 5.34 24.62 29.77
CA GLN A 61 4.22 23.70 29.65
C GLN A 61 3.35 24.03 28.42
N GLU A 62 3.02 25.31 28.22
CA GLU A 62 2.26 25.76 27.05
C GLU A 62 3.01 25.46 25.73
N GLU A 63 4.33 25.66 25.70
CA GLU A 63 5.15 25.32 24.54
C GLU A 63 5.15 23.82 24.24
N TYR A 64 5.25 23.00 25.30
CA TYR A 64 5.15 21.54 25.17
C TYR A 64 3.79 21.11 24.64
N ASP A 65 2.71 21.62 25.23
CA ASP A 65 1.34 21.27 24.84
C ASP A 65 1.06 21.67 23.37
N ASN A 66 1.60 22.79 22.92
CA ASN A 66 1.51 23.23 21.54
C ASN A 66 2.26 22.29 20.59
N LYS A 67 3.48 21.85 20.96
CA LYS A 67 4.23 20.86 20.17
C LYS A 67 3.51 19.53 20.09
N VAL A 68 2.97 19.04 21.20
CA VAL A 68 2.16 17.80 21.23
C VAL A 68 0.93 17.95 20.33
N ARG A 69 0.22 19.06 20.42
CA ARG A 69 -0.97 19.34 19.60
C ARG A 69 -0.63 19.36 18.10
N GLU A 70 0.48 19.98 17.74
CA GLU A 70 0.98 20.00 16.36
C GLU A 70 1.27 18.58 15.84
N GLN A 71 1.91 17.73 16.65
CA GLN A 71 2.18 16.33 16.27
C GLN A 71 0.88 15.52 16.13
N ILE A 72 -0.06 15.70 17.03
CA ILE A 72 -1.39 15.06 16.94
C ILE A 72 -2.10 15.47 15.63
N ASN A 73 -2.06 16.75 15.28
CA ASN A 73 -2.65 17.24 14.04
C ASN A 73 -1.99 16.63 12.81
N LYS A 74 -0.65 16.56 12.76
CA LYS A 74 0.09 15.91 11.67
C LYS A 74 -0.28 14.44 11.51
N ILE A 75 -0.41 13.71 12.63
CA ILE A 75 -0.84 12.31 12.61
C ILE A 75 -2.29 12.19 12.11
N ALA A 76 -3.17 13.09 12.53
CA ALA A 76 -4.56 13.09 12.11
C ALA A 76 -4.71 13.40 10.61
N GLU A 77 -3.92 14.34 10.09
CA GLU A 77 -3.84 14.65 8.67
C GLU A 77 -3.33 13.46 7.87
N TYR A 78 -2.23 12.81 8.32
CA TYR A 78 -1.71 11.61 7.68
C TYR A 78 -2.75 10.48 7.63
N LYS A 79 -3.48 10.23 8.74
CA LYS A 79 -4.54 9.21 8.77
C LYS A 79 -5.72 9.50 7.84
N ARG A 80 -5.93 10.75 7.45
CA ARG A 80 -6.94 11.16 6.45
C ARG A 80 -6.44 11.04 5.03
N SER A 81 -5.12 10.93 4.82
CA SER A 81 -4.52 10.86 3.49
C SER A 81 -4.94 9.61 2.74
N ASP A 82 -5.02 9.71 1.42
CA ASP A 82 -5.34 8.58 0.56
C ASP A 82 -4.24 7.52 0.59
N GLU A 83 -3.00 7.93 0.83
CA GLU A 83 -1.88 7.00 1.05
C GLU A 83 -2.10 6.12 2.29
N TYR A 84 -2.53 6.70 3.40
CA TYR A 84 -2.81 5.93 4.62
C TYR A 84 -3.97 4.96 4.40
N LYS A 85 -5.05 5.40 3.77
CA LYS A 85 -6.21 4.54 3.43
C LYS A 85 -5.78 3.37 2.55
N LEU A 86 -5.03 3.66 1.46
CA LEU A 86 -4.49 2.64 0.57
C LEU A 86 -3.56 1.67 1.29
N ARG A 87 -2.73 2.17 2.21
CA ARG A 87 -1.82 1.38 3.04
C ARG A 87 -2.57 0.38 3.91
N GLU A 88 -3.61 0.81 4.60
CA GLU A 88 -4.39 -0.05 5.48
C GLU A 88 -5.27 -1.04 4.69
N GLU A 89 -5.94 -0.59 3.63
CA GLU A 89 -6.76 -1.42 2.77
C GLU A 89 -5.97 -2.57 2.14
N THR A 90 -4.75 -2.30 1.72
CA THR A 90 -3.91 -3.29 1.02
C THR A 90 -3.00 -4.10 1.94
N ARG A 91 -2.95 -3.78 3.23
CA ARG A 91 -1.98 -4.29 4.20
C ARG A 91 -1.92 -5.82 4.25
N SER A 92 -3.09 -6.47 4.29
CA SER A 92 -3.21 -7.92 4.51
C SER A 92 -2.56 -8.77 3.42
N TRP A 93 -2.65 -8.32 2.16
CA TRP A 93 -2.10 -9.06 1.03
C TRP A 93 -0.76 -8.50 0.55
N ARG A 94 -0.54 -7.18 0.71
CA ARG A 94 0.65 -6.50 0.20
C ARG A 94 1.91 -6.81 1.01
N LEU A 95 1.82 -6.80 2.36
CA LEU A 95 2.98 -7.02 3.22
C LEU A 95 3.61 -8.40 3.05
N PRO A 96 2.85 -9.52 3.02
CA PRO A 96 3.42 -10.83 2.77
C PRO A 96 4.16 -10.96 1.42
N LEU A 97 3.77 -10.13 0.44
CA LEU A 97 4.38 -10.11 -0.89
C LEU A 97 5.56 -9.14 -1.01
N GLY A 98 5.89 -8.39 0.05
CA GLY A 98 6.98 -7.42 0.05
C GLY A 98 6.74 -6.21 -0.87
N ILE A 99 5.48 -5.91 -1.21
CA ILE A 99 5.11 -4.82 -2.12
C ILE A 99 4.97 -3.52 -1.33
N ALA A 100 5.62 -2.45 -1.77
CA ALA A 100 5.49 -1.12 -1.19
C ALA A 100 4.21 -0.41 -1.68
N VAL A 101 3.66 0.51 -0.88
CA VAL A 101 2.42 1.22 -1.24
C VAL A 101 2.58 2.07 -2.50
N ASP A 102 3.72 2.71 -2.67
CA ASP A 102 4.07 3.53 -3.83
C ASP A 102 4.20 2.74 -5.15
N GLN A 103 4.29 1.41 -5.06
CA GLN A 103 4.24 0.52 -6.22
C GLN A 103 2.81 0.23 -6.69
N LEU A 104 1.80 0.56 -5.88
CA LEU A 104 0.40 0.27 -6.21
C LEU A 104 -0.22 1.41 -7.02
N GLN A 105 -0.83 1.06 -8.14
CA GLN A 105 -1.65 1.95 -8.92
C GLN A 105 -3.09 1.44 -8.93
N PRO A 106 -4.02 2.05 -8.15
CA PRO A 106 -5.43 1.65 -8.11
C PRO A 106 -6.08 1.81 -9.48
N ARG A 107 -6.91 0.85 -9.87
CA ARG A 107 -7.66 0.83 -11.13
C ARG A 107 -8.99 0.12 -10.95
N THR A 108 -9.98 0.56 -11.72
CA THR A 108 -11.20 -0.23 -11.95
C THR A 108 -11.06 -0.89 -13.31
N PHE A 109 -11.05 -2.22 -13.32
CA PHE A 109 -10.95 -3.00 -14.55
C PHE A 109 -12.32 -3.48 -15.00
N LYS A 110 -12.57 -3.38 -16.30
CA LYS A 110 -13.67 -4.08 -16.97
C LYS A 110 -13.15 -5.41 -17.47
N ASN A 111 -13.60 -6.51 -16.86
CA ASN A 111 -13.13 -7.86 -17.14
C ASN A 111 -14.14 -8.64 -17.96
N THR A 112 -13.65 -9.38 -18.94
CA THR A 112 -14.30 -10.51 -19.58
C THR A 112 -13.47 -11.77 -19.35
N ALA A 113 -13.87 -12.90 -19.86
CA ALA A 113 -13.14 -14.15 -19.75
C ALA A 113 -12.95 -14.82 -21.11
N TYR A 114 -11.86 -15.57 -21.20
CA TYR A 114 -11.61 -16.47 -22.32
C TYR A 114 -11.16 -17.86 -21.82
N SER A 115 -11.35 -18.85 -22.65
CA SER A 115 -10.99 -20.25 -22.35
C SER A 115 -9.58 -20.57 -22.85
N SER A 116 -9.05 -21.72 -22.45
CA SER A 116 -7.82 -22.29 -23.04
C SER A 116 -8.12 -23.20 -24.23
N LEU A 117 -9.37 -23.24 -24.71
CA LEU A 117 -9.75 -24.12 -25.82
C LEU A 117 -9.32 -23.53 -27.16
N PRO A 118 -8.64 -24.31 -28.02
CA PRO A 118 -8.16 -23.84 -29.31
C PRO A 118 -9.28 -23.28 -30.21
N GLU A 119 -10.43 -23.93 -30.21
CA GLU A 119 -11.57 -23.51 -31.02
C GLU A 119 -12.14 -22.13 -30.64
N GLU A 120 -11.93 -21.66 -29.41
CA GLU A 120 -12.35 -20.34 -28.94
C GLU A 120 -11.22 -19.30 -29.04
N ASN A 121 -9.97 -19.74 -29.21
CA ASN A 121 -8.78 -18.91 -29.30
C ASN A 121 -8.17 -18.84 -30.72
N GLY A 122 -8.96 -19.05 -31.76
CA GLY A 122 -8.48 -19.02 -33.14
C GLY A 122 -7.43 -20.08 -33.47
N GLY A 123 -7.46 -21.23 -32.79
CA GLY A 123 -6.54 -22.35 -32.95
C GLY A 123 -5.30 -22.30 -32.05
N TYR A 124 -5.13 -21.24 -31.25
CA TYR A 124 -3.96 -21.11 -30.36
C TYR A 124 -4.15 -21.86 -29.06
N THR A 125 -3.09 -22.54 -28.61
CA THR A 125 -2.99 -23.25 -27.31
C THR A 125 -2.00 -22.61 -26.36
N VAL A 126 -1.38 -21.51 -26.79
CA VAL A 126 -0.35 -20.76 -26.06
C VAL A 126 -0.67 -19.27 -26.12
N THR A 127 -0.08 -18.52 -25.21
CA THR A 127 -0.14 -17.05 -25.22
C THR A 127 0.58 -16.49 -26.43
N CYS A 128 0.43 -15.18 -26.67
CA CYS A 128 1.14 -14.48 -27.75
C CYS A 128 2.68 -14.58 -27.65
N ASN A 129 3.24 -14.95 -26.50
CA ASN A 129 4.67 -15.17 -26.30
C ASN A 129 5.08 -16.66 -26.34
N GLY A 130 4.16 -17.56 -26.69
CA GLY A 130 4.42 -19.00 -26.75
C GLY A 130 4.39 -19.72 -25.38
N GLU A 131 3.96 -19.05 -24.32
CA GLU A 131 3.80 -19.68 -23.01
C GLU A 131 2.49 -20.47 -22.94
N PRO A 132 2.42 -21.56 -22.15
CA PRO A 132 1.17 -22.28 -21.95
C PRO A 132 0.07 -21.40 -21.36
N LEU A 133 -1.18 -21.61 -21.77
CA LEU A 133 -2.37 -20.96 -21.23
C LEU A 133 -2.73 -21.54 -19.85
N VAL A 134 -1.89 -21.27 -18.85
CA VAL A 134 -2.04 -21.77 -17.47
C VAL A 134 -1.77 -20.66 -16.43
N GLY A 135 -2.37 -20.80 -15.26
CA GLY A 135 -2.19 -19.84 -14.16
C GLY A 135 -3.11 -18.62 -14.27
N ASN A 136 -2.81 -17.61 -13.47
CA ASN A 136 -3.55 -16.36 -13.44
C ASN A 136 -3.05 -15.42 -14.55
N ILE A 137 -3.52 -15.62 -15.75
CA ILE A 137 -3.15 -14.84 -16.95
C ILE A 137 -4.31 -13.92 -17.32
N VAL A 138 -3.95 -12.74 -17.82
CA VAL A 138 -4.87 -11.82 -18.48
C VAL A 138 -4.30 -11.37 -19.83
N ALA A 139 -5.19 -11.18 -20.80
CA ALA A 139 -4.87 -10.54 -22.06
C ALA A 139 -5.18 -9.03 -21.98
N ASN A 140 -4.23 -8.22 -22.43
CA ASN A 140 -4.37 -6.77 -22.61
C ASN A 140 -3.32 -6.28 -23.61
N ASN A 141 -3.72 -5.38 -24.54
CA ASN A 141 -2.84 -4.95 -25.63
C ASN A 141 -1.97 -3.72 -25.30
N THR A 142 -2.28 -3.01 -24.22
CA THR A 142 -1.60 -1.74 -23.88
C THR A 142 -0.66 -1.85 -22.68
N LEU A 143 -0.98 -2.71 -21.73
CA LEU A 143 -0.11 -2.96 -20.59
C LEU A 143 1.12 -3.78 -21.05
N PRO A 144 2.33 -3.47 -20.52
CA PRO A 144 3.52 -4.27 -20.81
C PRO A 144 3.32 -5.75 -20.44
N GLN A 145 3.95 -6.65 -21.20
CA GLN A 145 4.03 -8.06 -20.85
C GLN A 145 4.74 -8.22 -19.49
N GLY A 146 4.27 -9.13 -18.67
CA GLY A 146 4.77 -9.31 -17.31
C GLY A 146 4.11 -8.43 -16.27
N THR A 147 3.39 -7.36 -16.65
CA THR A 147 2.69 -6.49 -15.68
C THR A 147 1.86 -7.34 -14.72
N ARG A 148 2.07 -7.13 -13.43
CA ARG A 148 1.33 -7.81 -12.36
C ARG A 148 0.14 -6.96 -11.92
N ILE A 149 -1.02 -7.62 -11.79
CA ILE A 149 -2.28 -6.98 -11.38
C ILE A 149 -2.86 -7.77 -10.22
N TYR A 150 -3.05 -7.12 -9.08
CA TYR A 150 -3.80 -7.71 -7.97
C TYR A 150 -5.28 -7.37 -8.12
N MET A 151 -6.14 -8.39 -8.16
CA MET A 151 -7.60 -8.25 -8.13
C MET A 151 -8.25 -9.56 -7.65
N ASN A 152 -9.41 -9.48 -7.01
CA ASN A 152 -10.17 -10.65 -6.51
C ASN A 152 -9.31 -11.61 -5.66
N GLY A 153 -8.41 -11.08 -4.81
CA GLY A 153 -7.56 -11.88 -3.93
C GLY A 153 -6.41 -12.61 -4.64
N LYS A 154 -6.14 -12.35 -5.92
CA LYS A 154 -5.13 -13.04 -6.72
C LYS A 154 -4.24 -12.03 -7.47
N ILE A 155 -2.99 -12.44 -7.71
CA ILE A 155 -2.13 -11.74 -8.66
C ILE A 155 -2.28 -12.38 -10.03
N TYR A 156 -2.63 -11.56 -11.01
CA TYR A 156 -2.64 -11.90 -12.43
C TYR A 156 -1.41 -11.32 -13.11
N ARG A 157 -1.00 -11.95 -14.20
CA ARG A 157 0.09 -11.48 -15.05
C ARG A 157 -0.47 -11.17 -16.46
N VAL A 158 -0.14 -10.02 -17.00
CA VAL A 158 -0.37 -9.73 -18.41
C VAL A 158 0.60 -10.59 -19.23
N ALA A 159 0.10 -11.63 -19.85
CA ALA A 159 0.90 -12.59 -20.60
C ALA A 159 0.33 -12.86 -21.99
N ASP A 160 -0.81 -12.26 -22.31
CA ASP A 160 -1.47 -12.50 -23.59
C ASP A 160 -1.98 -11.21 -24.24
N ARG A 161 -2.36 -11.30 -25.48
CA ARG A 161 -2.96 -10.23 -26.29
C ARG A 161 -4.32 -10.69 -26.79
N GLY A 162 -5.22 -9.75 -27.00
CA GLY A 162 -6.56 -10.06 -27.45
C GLY A 162 -6.97 -9.19 -28.64
N SER A 163 -8.25 -9.19 -28.97
CA SER A 163 -8.82 -8.34 -30.03
C SER A 163 -8.63 -6.84 -29.71
N SER A 164 -8.90 -5.97 -30.67
CA SER A 164 -8.77 -4.50 -30.53
C SER A 164 -9.57 -3.90 -29.36
N ARG A 165 -10.61 -4.61 -28.85
CA ARG A 165 -11.35 -4.19 -27.65
C ARG A 165 -10.46 -4.08 -26.41
N PHE A 166 -9.32 -4.78 -26.35
CA PHE A 166 -8.35 -4.75 -25.28
C PHE A 166 -7.23 -3.72 -25.46
N ASN A 167 -7.36 -2.81 -26.41
CA ASN A 167 -6.51 -1.64 -26.57
C ASN A 167 -6.84 -0.53 -25.55
N ASN A 168 -7.20 -0.92 -24.34
CA ASN A 168 -7.49 -0.06 -23.21
C ASN A 168 -6.87 -0.66 -21.95
N PRO A 169 -6.03 0.08 -21.19
CA PRO A 169 -5.32 -0.44 -20.03
C PRO A 169 -6.24 -0.91 -18.88
N ASN A 170 -7.49 -0.47 -18.90
CA ASN A 170 -8.49 -0.85 -17.90
C ASN A 170 -9.42 -1.98 -18.35
N ARG A 171 -9.12 -2.62 -19.49
CA ARG A 171 -9.94 -3.70 -20.02
C ARG A 171 -9.12 -4.99 -20.10
N LEU A 172 -9.53 -6.00 -19.38
CA LEU A 172 -8.81 -7.27 -19.26
C LEU A 172 -9.67 -8.43 -19.77
N ASP A 173 -9.04 -9.38 -20.44
CA ASP A 173 -9.61 -10.69 -20.68
C ASP A 173 -8.93 -11.70 -19.76
N VAL A 174 -9.71 -12.34 -18.91
CA VAL A 174 -9.18 -13.20 -17.85
C VAL A 174 -9.22 -14.64 -18.32
N LEU A 175 -8.08 -15.33 -18.29
CA LEU A 175 -8.04 -16.75 -18.57
C LEU A 175 -8.78 -17.51 -17.46
N VAL A 176 -9.84 -18.22 -17.85
CA VAL A 176 -10.53 -19.17 -16.99
C VAL A 176 -10.01 -20.57 -17.33
N GLN A 177 -9.34 -21.20 -16.39
CA GLN A 177 -8.78 -22.55 -16.60
C GLN A 177 -9.85 -23.63 -16.49
N LYS A 178 -9.71 -24.68 -17.30
CA LYS A 178 -10.49 -25.89 -17.15
C LYS A 178 -10.17 -26.59 -15.83
N LEU A 179 -11.16 -27.00 -15.08
CA LEU A 179 -11.00 -27.74 -13.84
C LEU A 179 -10.69 -29.22 -14.11
N SER A 180 -10.01 -29.86 -13.16
CA SER A 180 -9.75 -31.30 -13.26
C SER A 180 -11.08 -32.07 -13.27
N GLY A 181 -11.24 -32.94 -14.26
CA GLY A 181 -12.47 -33.76 -14.44
C GLY A 181 -13.66 -33.00 -15.02
N GLU A 182 -13.57 -31.69 -15.31
CA GLU A 182 -14.63 -30.93 -15.95
C GLU A 182 -14.77 -31.33 -17.42
N ASP A 183 -16.00 -31.57 -17.89
CA ASP A 183 -16.26 -31.79 -19.32
C ASP A 183 -16.17 -30.45 -20.09
N ILE A 184 -16.11 -30.54 -21.41
CA ILE A 184 -15.89 -29.38 -22.29
C ILE A 184 -17.10 -28.43 -22.26
N ASP A 185 -18.31 -28.93 -22.22
CA ASP A 185 -19.52 -28.11 -22.28
C ASP A 185 -19.73 -27.36 -20.97
N SER A 186 -19.52 -28.00 -19.83
CA SER A 186 -19.50 -27.34 -18.51
C SER A 186 -18.44 -26.26 -18.45
N TYR A 187 -17.24 -26.52 -18.99
CA TYR A 187 -16.17 -25.53 -19.05
C TYR A 187 -16.56 -24.31 -19.89
N LYS A 188 -17.07 -24.52 -21.09
CA LYS A 188 -17.55 -23.43 -21.97
C LYS A 188 -18.65 -22.63 -21.29
N GLN A 189 -19.62 -23.31 -20.66
CA GLN A 189 -20.68 -22.63 -19.94
C GLN A 189 -20.13 -21.74 -18.81
N ARG A 190 -19.20 -22.25 -18.01
CA ARG A 190 -18.56 -21.49 -16.92
C ARG A 190 -17.75 -20.29 -17.42
N VAL A 191 -17.09 -20.38 -18.57
CA VAL A 191 -16.41 -19.24 -19.22
C VAL A 191 -17.45 -18.21 -19.69
N SER A 192 -18.55 -18.67 -20.31
CA SER A 192 -19.66 -17.81 -20.76
C SER A 192 -20.34 -17.10 -19.58
N ASP A 193 -20.57 -17.82 -18.48
CA ASP A 193 -21.22 -17.28 -17.27
C ASP A 193 -20.34 -16.26 -16.52
N TYR A 194 -19.06 -16.20 -16.84
CA TYR A 194 -18.19 -15.14 -16.30
C TYR A 194 -18.74 -13.76 -16.63
N GLY A 195 -19.22 -13.58 -17.86
CA GLY A 195 -19.83 -12.34 -18.33
C GLY A 195 -18.89 -11.13 -18.28
N VAL A 196 -19.47 -9.96 -18.05
CA VAL A 196 -18.72 -8.71 -17.89
C VAL A 196 -18.73 -8.31 -16.41
N LYS A 197 -17.55 -8.10 -15.83
CA LYS A 197 -17.40 -7.67 -14.44
C LYS A 197 -16.59 -6.40 -14.34
N TYR A 198 -16.93 -5.56 -13.35
CA TYR A 198 -16.11 -4.40 -12.97
C TYR A 198 -15.48 -4.71 -11.64
N THR A 199 -14.14 -4.69 -11.60
CA THR A 199 -13.37 -5.11 -10.44
C THR A 199 -12.38 -4.03 -10.06
N GLN A 200 -12.37 -3.66 -8.78
CA GLN A 200 -11.29 -2.86 -8.22
C GLN A 200 -10.02 -3.71 -8.12
N GLY A 201 -8.89 -3.14 -8.49
CA GLY A 201 -7.62 -3.82 -8.43
C GLY A 201 -6.45 -2.85 -8.48
N TYR A 202 -5.26 -3.39 -8.52
CA TYR A 202 -4.02 -2.60 -8.44
C TYR A 202 -3.02 -3.11 -9.45
N ILE A 203 -2.51 -2.21 -10.31
CA ILE A 203 -1.30 -2.51 -11.08
C ILE A 203 -0.12 -2.41 -10.12
N ILE A 204 0.72 -3.44 -10.09
CA ILE A 204 1.94 -3.49 -9.27
C ILE A 204 3.10 -3.05 -10.16
N LYS A 205 3.63 -1.86 -9.91
CA LYS A 205 4.80 -1.34 -10.61
C LYS A 205 6.05 -2.09 -10.18
N GLU A 206 6.89 -2.45 -11.12
CA GLU A 206 8.24 -2.93 -10.84
C GLU A 206 9.16 -1.74 -10.61
N ASN A 207 10.12 -1.90 -9.70
CA ASN A 207 11.13 -0.88 -9.40
C ASN A 207 12.23 -0.89 -10.44
#